data_28c3301f422cff695896edcc9d3a8b5c
#
_entry.id   28c3301f422cff695896edcc9d3a8b5c
#
_cell.length_a   1.000
_cell.length_b   1.000
_cell.length_c   1.000
_cell.angle_alpha   90.00
_cell.angle_beta   90.00
_cell.angle_gamma   90.00
#
_symmetry.space_group_name_H-M   'P 1'
#
loop_
_entity.id
_entity.type
_entity.pdbx_description
1 polymer ?
#
loop_
_entity_poly.entity_id
_entity_poly.type
_entity_poly.pdbx_seq_one_letter_code
_entity_poly.pdbx_strand_id
1 'polypeptide(L)'
;IPHLIAADLFVAGIATIVQSVGIWRFGVRLPLIQGCTFSAAIPMVTIGSQYGVPAIYGSVIASGIFMMLFAPLFASLLRLFPPLVTGTVLLIIGTTLMPVAADWVGGGAEVKDTPDFGTPQNLAVAVFVLVLILSIERWAPEWLARIAVLVGMISGLLLCIPLGMVDWSGTKDSPIFGLTHPFYFGMPEFVFSAVFAMCIVSPVSYTHL
;
A
#
# COMPACT_ATOMS: atom_id res chain seq x y z
N ILE A 1 2.93 12.90 -8.11
CA ILE A 1 3.12 11.70 -7.28
C ILE A 1 3.21 12.08 -5.80
N PRO A 2 4.04 13.03 -5.30
CA PRO A 2 4.16 13.35 -3.87
C PRO A 2 2.82 13.70 -3.20
N HIS A 3 1.98 14.47 -3.86
CA HIS A 3 0.66 14.86 -3.32
C HIS A 3 -0.29 13.67 -3.13
N LEU A 4 -0.24 12.66 -4.01
CA LEU A 4 -1.04 11.44 -3.86
C LEU A 4 -0.59 10.64 -2.64
N ILE A 5 0.73 10.46 -2.48
CA ILE A 5 1.30 9.74 -1.33
C ILE A 5 0.95 10.45 -0.03
N ALA A 6 1.08 11.79 0.02
CA ALA A 6 0.74 12.57 1.20
C ALA A 6 -0.75 12.49 1.54
N ALA A 7 -1.63 12.51 0.53
CA ALA A 7 -3.08 12.35 0.72
C ALA A 7 -3.43 10.96 1.26
N ASP A 8 -2.81 9.93 0.71
CA ASP A 8 -3.02 8.55 1.13
C ASP A 8 -2.58 8.32 2.59
N LEU A 9 -1.38 8.77 2.94
CA LEU A 9 -0.87 8.68 4.31
C LEU A 9 -1.75 9.46 5.30
N PHE A 10 -2.25 10.64 4.91
CA PHE A 10 -3.14 11.43 5.75
C PHE A 10 -4.47 10.70 6.01
N VAL A 11 -5.10 10.16 4.97
CA VAL A 11 -6.35 9.40 5.08
C VAL A 11 -6.14 8.10 5.84
N ALA A 12 -5.04 7.38 5.58
CA ALA A 12 -4.66 6.18 6.32
C ALA A 12 -4.46 6.46 7.81
N GLY A 13 -3.84 7.60 8.16
CA GLY A 13 -3.70 8.06 9.54
C GLY A 13 -5.05 8.29 10.23
N ILE A 14 -5.97 9.01 9.58
CA ILE A 14 -7.32 9.23 10.11
C ILE A 14 -8.07 7.92 10.28
N ALA A 15 -8.04 7.05 9.27
CA ALA A 15 -8.69 5.74 9.32
C ALA A 15 -8.14 4.87 10.46
N THR A 16 -6.81 4.89 10.66
CA THR A 16 -6.13 4.18 11.76
C THR A 16 -6.58 4.71 13.12
N ILE A 17 -6.71 6.03 13.30
CA ILE A 17 -7.19 6.64 14.55
C ILE A 17 -8.65 6.21 14.80
N VAL A 18 -9.53 6.32 13.80
CA VAL A 18 -10.93 5.90 13.92
C VAL A 18 -11.04 4.43 14.28
N GLN A 19 -10.23 3.57 13.66
CA GLN A 19 -10.19 2.13 13.91
C GLN A 19 -9.70 1.82 15.34
N SER A 20 -8.65 2.50 15.79
CA SER A 20 -8.00 2.22 17.10
C SER A 20 -8.79 2.79 18.27
N VAL A 21 -9.35 3.99 18.15
CA VAL A 21 -10.13 4.65 19.20
C VAL A 21 -11.54 4.05 19.28
N GLY A 22 -12.11 3.67 18.15
CA GLY A 22 -13.48 3.15 18.04
C GLY A 22 -14.51 4.24 18.31
N ILE A 23 -14.85 5.01 17.29
CA ILE A 23 -15.82 6.11 17.38
C ILE A 23 -17.23 5.54 17.13
N TRP A 24 -18.09 5.59 18.15
CA TRP A 24 -19.47 5.13 18.14
C TRP A 24 -19.62 3.66 17.71
N ARG A 25 -19.97 3.36 16.46
CA ARG A 25 -20.15 2.00 15.91
C ARG A 25 -19.03 1.64 14.92
N PHE A 26 -18.08 2.54 14.69
CA PHE A 26 -16.96 2.35 13.77
C PHE A 26 -15.67 2.08 14.55
N GLY A 27 -14.90 1.11 14.08
CA GLY A 27 -13.63 0.72 14.69
C GLY A 27 -13.75 -0.42 15.71
N VAL A 28 -12.82 -1.34 15.63
CA VAL A 28 -12.79 -2.58 16.47
C VAL A 28 -12.02 -2.34 17.78
N ARG A 29 -11.48 -1.13 18.01
CA ARG A 29 -10.62 -0.77 19.16
C ARG A 29 -9.37 -1.63 19.28
N LEU A 30 -8.84 -2.02 18.13
CA LEU A 30 -7.56 -2.71 18.04
C LEU A 30 -6.54 -1.78 17.36
N PRO A 31 -5.27 -1.81 17.76
CA PRO A 31 -4.20 -1.00 17.17
C PRO A 31 -3.79 -1.56 15.80
N LEU A 32 -4.71 -1.53 14.85
CA LEU A 32 -4.50 -1.98 13.48
C LEU A 32 -4.28 -0.78 12.57
N ILE A 33 -3.16 -0.77 11.87
CA ILE A 33 -2.83 0.27 10.89
C ILE A 33 -3.68 0.03 9.65
N GLN A 34 -4.43 1.06 9.23
CA GLN A 34 -5.16 1.05 7.96
C GLN A 34 -4.27 1.62 6.87
N GLY A 35 -4.23 0.97 5.72
CA GLY A 35 -3.42 1.39 4.58
C GLY A 35 -3.98 0.90 3.26
N CYS A 36 -3.32 1.26 2.17
CA CYS A 36 -3.65 0.78 0.83
C CYS A 36 -3.38 -0.71 0.70
N THR A 37 -4.24 -1.38 -0.04
CA THR A 37 -4.05 -2.79 -0.40
C THR A 37 -3.57 -2.92 -1.84
N PHE A 38 -2.58 -3.76 -2.07
CA PHE A 38 -2.07 -4.05 -3.41
C PHE A 38 -3.10 -4.75 -4.31
N SER A 39 -4.08 -5.44 -3.75
CA SER A 39 -5.15 -6.06 -4.53
C SER A 39 -5.99 -5.03 -5.30
N ALA A 40 -6.13 -3.82 -4.79
CA ALA A 40 -6.81 -2.71 -5.46
C ALA A 40 -5.92 -1.95 -6.46
N ALA A 41 -4.59 -2.11 -6.40
CA ALA A 41 -3.66 -1.34 -7.22
C ALA A 41 -3.84 -1.62 -8.72
N ILE A 42 -3.98 -2.87 -9.13
CA ILE A 42 -4.16 -3.25 -10.54
C ILE A 42 -5.44 -2.64 -11.14
N PRO A 43 -6.64 -2.80 -10.51
CA PRO A 43 -7.83 -2.11 -10.97
C PRO A 43 -7.69 -0.59 -10.99
N MET A 44 -7.06 0.02 -9.99
CA MET A 44 -6.84 1.47 -9.95
C MET A 44 -5.97 1.96 -11.11
N VAL A 45 -4.88 1.25 -11.44
CA VAL A 45 -4.03 1.57 -12.59
C VAL A 45 -4.82 1.48 -13.89
N THR A 46 -5.63 0.43 -14.06
CA THR A 46 -6.48 0.24 -15.25
C THR A 46 -7.52 1.36 -15.36
N ILE A 47 -8.21 1.70 -14.27
CA ILE A 47 -9.20 2.77 -14.23
C ILE A 47 -8.53 4.12 -14.53
N GLY A 48 -7.38 4.38 -13.91
CA GLY A 48 -6.62 5.61 -14.10
C GLY A 48 -6.14 5.81 -15.53
N SER A 49 -5.72 4.75 -16.20
CA SER A 49 -5.27 4.80 -17.60
C SER A 49 -6.43 5.00 -18.59
N GLN A 50 -7.64 4.52 -18.28
CA GLN A 50 -8.80 4.61 -19.18
C GLN A 50 -9.67 5.85 -18.92
N TYR A 51 -9.87 6.23 -17.67
CA TYR A 51 -10.85 7.24 -17.25
C TYR A 51 -10.23 8.39 -16.46
N GLY A 52 -8.94 8.32 -16.14
CA GLY A 52 -8.24 9.33 -15.36
C GLY A 52 -8.37 9.19 -13.83
N VAL A 53 -7.65 10.05 -13.12
CA VAL A 53 -7.58 10.03 -11.64
C VAL A 53 -8.91 10.31 -10.96
N PRO A 54 -9.77 11.25 -11.45
CA PRO A 54 -11.09 11.49 -10.84
C PRO A 54 -11.99 10.25 -10.78
N ALA A 55 -11.90 9.38 -11.79
CA ALA A 55 -12.66 8.13 -11.83
C ALA A 55 -12.14 7.09 -10.80
N ILE A 56 -10.85 7.12 -10.47
CA ILE A 56 -10.31 6.31 -9.36
C ILE A 56 -10.97 6.75 -8.06
N TYR A 57 -11.01 8.05 -7.75
CA TYR A 57 -11.63 8.55 -6.53
C TYR A 57 -13.12 8.19 -6.44
N GLY A 58 -13.87 8.37 -7.52
CA GLY A 58 -15.28 8.01 -7.57
C GLY A 58 -15.51 6.52 -7.34
N SER A 59 -14.70 5.67 -7.95
CA SER A 59 -14.82 4.20 -7.80
C SER A 59 -14.42 3.73 -6.40
N VAL A 60 -13.39 4.31 -5.78
CA VAL A 60 -12.97 3.99 -4.40
C VAL A 60 -14.03 4.41 -3.39
N ILE A 61 -14.57 5.62 -3.50
CA ILE A 61 -15.64 6.10 -2.62
C ILE A 61 -16.90 5.22 -2.74
N ALA A 62 -17.32 4.94 -3.97
CA ALA A 62 -18.49 4.09 -4.21
C ALA A 62 -18.30 2.67 -3.68
N SER A 63 -17.11 2.06 -3.88
CA SER A 63 -16.80 0.73 -3.34
C SER A 63 -16.72 0.73 -1.83
N GLY A 64 -16.22 1.79 -1.20
CA GLY A 64 -16.21 1.96 0.25
C GLY A 64 -17.62 2.00 0.84
N ILE A 65 -18.52 2.78 0.24
CA ILE A 65 -19.94 2.83 0.63
C ILE A 65 -20.60 1.46 0.43
N PHE A 66 -20.36 0.83 -0.72
CA PHE A 66 -20.85 -0.51 -1.01
C PHE A 66 -20.41 -1.51 0.08
N MET A 67 -19.13 -1.52 0.44
CA MET A 67 -18.60 -2.40 1.48
C MET A 67 -19.23 -2.12 2.86
N MET A 68 -19.45 -0.86 3.23
CA MET A 68 -20.13 -0.51 4.48
C MET A 68 -21.57 -1.08 4.55
N LEU A 69 -22.30 -0.99 3.45
CA LEU A 69 -23.68 -1.49 3.36
C LEU A 69 -23.74 -3.04 3.38
N PHE A 70 -22.80 -3.67 2.71
CA PHE A 70 -22.79 -5.13 2.54
C PHE A 70 -21.85 -5.85 3.54
N ALA A 71 -21.17 -5.12 4.43
CA ALA A 71 -20.28 -5.70 5.44
C ALA A 71 -20.87 -6.88 6.22
N PRO A 72 -22.12 -6.81 6.74
CA PRO A 72 -22.70 -7.96 7.47
C PRO A 72 -22.95 -9.18 6.57
N LEU A 73 -23.26 -8.97 5.29
CA LEU A 73 -23.41 -10.04 4.31
C LEU A 73 -22.07 -10.71 4.02
N PHE A 74 -21.02 -9.91 3.80
CA PHE A 74 -19.67 -10.44 3.58
C PHE A 74 -19.11 -11.15 4.81
N ALA A 75 -19.35 -10.63 6.01
CA ALA A 75 -18.97 -11.30 7.26
C ALA A 75 -19.62 -12.69 7.39
N SER A 76 -20.86 -12.85 6.95
CA SER A 76 -21.54 -14.15 6.90
C SER A 76 -20.92 -15.06 5.82
N LEU A 77 -20.53 -14.49 4.67
CA LEU A 77 -19.94 -15.22 3.55
C LEU A 77 -18.52 -15.72 3.89
N LEU A 78 -17.75 -14.97 4.69
CA LEU A 78 -16.42 -15.38 5.17
C LEU A 78 -16.45 -16.76 5.87
N ARG A 79 -17.55 -17.07 6.55
CA ARG A 79 -17.73 -18.36 7.19
C ARG A 79 -17.75 -19.53 6.20
N LEU A 80 -18.02 -19.25 4.92
CA LEU A 80 -18.06 -20.24 3.85
C LEU A 80 -16.67 -20.46 3.20
N PHE A 81 -15.68 -19.59 3.50
CA PHE A 81 -14.34 -19.70 2.94
C PHE A 81 -13.48 -20.63 3.80
N PRO A 82 -13.21 -21.85 3.32
CA PRO A 82 -12.31 -22.75 4.04
C PRO A 82 -10.86 -22.19 4.01
N PRO A 83 -10.03 -22.51 5.02
CA PRO A 83 -8.64 -22.06 5.11
C PRO A 83 -7.81 -22.34 3.85
N LEU A 84 -8.16 -23.38 3.10
CA LEU A 84 -7.52 -23.72 1.83
C LEU A 84 -7.69 -22.62 0.77
N VAL A 85 -8.89 -22.06 0.66
CA VAL A 85 -9.18 -20.96 -0.30
C VAL A 85 -8.39 -19.71 0.09
N THR A 86 -8.39 -19.35 1.38
CA THR A 86 -7.61 -18.20 1.89
C THR A 86 -6.13 -18.39 1.60
N GLY A 87 -5.56 -19.57 1.87
CA GLY A 87 -4.17 -19.87 1.57
C GLY A 87 -3.83 -19.77 0.08
N THR A 88 -4.72 -20.28 -0.78
CA THR A 88 -4.55 -20.18 -2.24
C THR A 88 -4.57 -18.74 -2.73
N VAL A 89 -5.48 -17.92 -2.23
CA VAL A 89 -5.57 -16.50 -2.60
C VAL A 89 -4.32 -15.73 -2.13
N LEU A 90 -3.83 -15.97 -0.91
CA LEU A 90 -2.59 -15.38 -0.42
C LEU A 90 -1.39 -15.77 -1.28
N LEU A 91 -1.31 -17.04 -1.72
CA LEU A 91 -0.28 -17.50 -2.63
C LEU A 91 -0.34 -16.77 -3.98
N ILE A 92 -1.53 -16.62 -4.54
CA ILE A 92 -1.73 -15.90 -5.82
C ILE A 92 -1.31 -14.42 -5.65
N ILE A 93 -1.74 -13.75 -4.59
CA ILE A 93 -1.33 -12.37 -4.32
C ILE A 93 0.19 -12.27 -4.18
N GLY A 94 0.82 -13.14 -3.40
CA GLY A 94 2.27 -13.16 -3.25
C GLY A 94 3.02 -13.35 -4.56
N THR A 95 2.58 -14.27 -5.40
CA THR A 95 3.20 -14.53 -6.71
C THR A 95 2.98 -13.40 -7.71
N THR A 96 1.83 -12.74 -7.70
CA THR A 96 1.55 -11.58 -8.56
C THR A 96 2.32 -10.32 -8.15
N LEU A 97 2.72 -10.22 -6.88
CA LEU A 97 3.54 -9.11 -6.39
C LEU A 97 5.05 -9.32 -6.63
N MET A 98 5.49 -10.54 -6.93
CA MET A 98 6.91 -10.83 -7.20
C MET A 98 7.53 -9.96 -8.31
N PRO A 99 6.89 -9.76 -9.48
CA PRO A 99 7.43 -8.87 -10.50
C PRO A 99 7.57 -7.42 -10.03
N VAL A 100 6.60 -6.92 -9.25
CA VAL A 100 6.64 -5.57 -8.67
C VAL A 100 7.81 -5.44 -7.70
N ALA A 101 8.02 -6.43 -6.85
CA ALA A 101 9.16 -6.46 -5.93
C ALA A 101 10.49 -6.50 -6.70
N ALA A 102 10.58 -7.30 -7.77
CA ALA A 102 11.76 -7.36 -8.63
C ALA A 102 12.06 -6.01 -9.30
N ASP A 103 11.04 -5.32 -9.79
CA ASP A 103 11.18 -3.97 -10.36
C ASP A 103 11.72 -2.96 -9.31
N TRP A 104 11.24 -3.02 -8.09
CA TRP A 104 11.72 -2.14 -7.01
C TRP A 104 13.15 -2.48 -6.57
N VAL A 105 13.50 -3.75 -6.47
CA VAL A 105 14.88 -4.19 -6.21
C VAL A 105 15.84 -3.77 -7.32
N GLY A 106 15.35 -3.73 -8.57
CA GLY A 106 16.11 -3.25 -9.73
C GLY A 106 16.41 -1.75 -9.72
N GLY A 107 15.76 -0.96 -8.88
CA GLY A 107 15.93 0.49 -8.79
C GLY A 107 14.63 1.28 -8.96
N GLY A 108 13.49 0.60 -9.14
CA GLY A 108 12.17 1.21 -9.29
C GLY A 108 11.78 1.53 -10.73
N ALA A 109 10.55 2.03 -10.87
CA ALA A 109 9.96 2.28 -12.19
C ALA A 109 10.65 3.37 -13.01
N GLU A 110 11.29 4.33 -12.33
CA GLU A 110 11.98 5.46 -12.99
C GLU A 110 13.26 5.02 -13.69
N VAL A 111 13.88 3.92 -13.23
CA VAL A 111 15.15 3.41 -13.75
C VAL A 111 14.99 2.19 -14.65
N LYS A 112 13.77 1.67 -14.76
CA LYS A 112 13.46 0.40 -15.44
C LYS A 112 13.95 0.30 -16.87
N ASP A 113 13.93 1.42 -17.61
CA ASP A 113 14.35 1.50 -19.03
C ASP A 113 15.76 2.10 -19.21
N THR A 114 16.53 2.24 -18.11
CA THR A 114 17.88 2.79 -18.15
C THR A 114 18.92 1.69 -17.91
N PRO A 115 20.19 1.91 -18.30
CA PRO A 115 21.30 0.98 -18.02
C PRO A 115 21.55 0.76 -16.52
N ASP A 116 21.01 1.64 -15.67
CA ASP A 116 21.17 1.59 -14.22
C ASP A 116 20.18 0.65 -13.53
N PHE A 117 19.25 0.06 -14.29
CA PHE A 117 18.32 -0.95 -13.76
C PHE A 117 19.08 -2.26 -13.44
N GLY A 118 18.84 -2.78 -12.24
CA GLY A 118 19.43 -4.05 -11.81
C GLY A 118 20.94 -4.01 -11.55
N THR A 119 21.50 -2.84 -11.28
CA THR A 119 22.92 -2.71 -10.93
C THR A 119 23.26 -3.57 -9.71
N PRO A 120 24.50 -4.10 -9.64
CA PRO A 120 24.94 -4.87 -8.46
C PRO A 120 24.80 -4.09 -7.14
N GLN A 121 24.85 -2.77 -7.19
CA GLN A 121 24.67 -1.91 -6.02
C GLN A 121 23.22 -1.95 -5.51
N ASN A 122 22.22 -1.82 -6.40
CA ASN A 122 20.80 -1.91 -6.05
C ASN A 122 20.48 -3.27 -5.44
N LEU A 123 20.99 -4.33 -6.07
CA LEU A 123 20.80 -5.70 -5.59
C LEU A 123 21.46 -5.93 -4.22
N ALA A 124 22.67 -5.43 -4.02
CA ALA A 124 23.37 -5.53 -2.75
C ALA A 124 22.64 -4.84 -1.59
N VAL A 125 22.12 -3.63 -1.83
CA VAL A 125 21.32 -2.90 -0.84
C VAL A 125 20.04 -3.68 -0.52
N ALA A 126 19.33 -4.19 -1.52
CA ALA A 126 18.10 -4.96 -1.31
C ALA A 126 18.36 -6.24 -0.51
N VAL A 127 19.41 -6.99 -0.85
CA VAL A 127 19.80 -8.20 -0.12
C VAL A 127 20.22 -7.86 1.31
N PHE A 128 21.00 -6.80 1.51
CA PHE A 128 21.40 -6.35 2.84
C PHE A 128 20.17 -6.04 3.72
N VAL A 129 19.21 -5.24 3.22
CA VAL A 129 18.00 -4.87 3.96
C VAL A 129 17.16 -6.12 4.27
N LEU A 130 17.00 -7.02 3.30
CA LEU A 130 16.24 -8.26 3.49
C LEU A 130 16.87 -9.14 4.56
N VAL A 131 18.18 -9.39 4.48
CA VAL A 131 18.91 -10.20 5.46
C VAL A 131 18.86 -9.56 6.84
N LEU A 132 18.96 -8.23 6.92
CA LEU A 132 18.88 -7.50 8.18
C LEU A 132 17.48 -7.67 8.82
N ILE A 133 16.40 -7.48 8.06
CA ILE A 133 15.02 -7.67 8.56
C ILE A 133 14.82 -9.09 9.06
N LEU A 134 15.18 -10.10 8.27
CA LEU A 134 15.05 -11.50 8.65
C LEU A 134 15.90 -11.85 9.88
N SER A 135 17.09 -11.26 10.00
CA SER A 135 17.96 -11.46 11.16
C SER A 135 17.34 -10.86 12.43
N ILE A 136 16.77 -9.67 12.33
CA ILE A 136 16.07 -9.02 13.45
C ILE A 136 14.84 -9.85 13.85
N GLU A 137 14.02 -10.27 12.91
CA GLU A 137 12.84 -11.10 13.21
C GLU A 137 13.20 -12.44 13.87
N ARG A 138 14.35 -13.03 13.51
CA ARG A 138 14.76 -14.35 14.00
C ARG A 138 15.46 -14.32 15.35
N TRP A 139 16.29 -13.29 15.61
CA TRP A 139 17.21 -13.28 16.77
C TRP A 139 16.98 -12.12 17.74
N ALA A 140 16.23 -11.09 17.36
CA ALA A 140 16.00 -9.96 18.24
C ALA A 140 14.84 -10.20 19.24
N PRO A 141 14.79 -9.43 20.33
CA PRO A 141 13.67 -9.47 21.25
C PRO A 141 12.37 -8.98 20.56
N GLU A 142 11.22 -9.44 21.07
CA GLU A 142 9.90 -9.20 20.46
C GLU A 142 9.60 -7.72 20.12
N TRP A 143 10.04 -6.78 20.96
CA TRP A 143 9.81 -5.36 20.72
C TRP A 143 10.57 -4.84 19.48
N LEU A 144 11.78 -5.37 19.24
CA LEU A 144 12.59 -5.00 18.07
C LEU A 144 12.12 -5.72 16.81
N ALA A 145 11.68 -6.97 16.93
CA ALA A 145 11.07 -7.71 15.82
C ALA A 145 9.82 -7.00 15.29
N ARG A 146 9.00 -6.38 16.16
CA ARG A 146 7.82 -5.61 15.73
C ARG A 146 8.14 -4.38 14.88
N ILE A 147 9.35 -3.84 14.99
CA ILE A 147 9.80 -2.67 14.21
C ILE A 147 10.91 -3.06 13.21
N ALA A 148 11.11 -4.35 12.92
CA ALA A 148 12.17 -4.84 12.06
C ALA A 148 12.17 -4.18 10.67
N VAL A 149 10.99 -4.02 10.07
CA VAL A 149 10.82 -3.36 8.76
C VAL A 149 11.25 -1.89 8.83
N LEU A 150 10.88 -1.17 9.89
CA LEU A 150 11.27 0.23 10.08
C LEU A 150 12.79 0.36 10.23
N VAL A 151 13.41 -0.52 11.02
CA VAL A 151 14.87 -0.56 11.16
C VAL A 151 15.54 -0.90 9.83
N GLY A 152 14.99 -1.84 9.07
CA GLY A 152 15.44 -2.18 7.72
C GLY A 152 15.38 -0.99 6.77
N MET A 153 14.27 -0.25 6.74
CA MET A 153 14.11 0.97 5.93
C MET A 153 15.15 2.03 6.29
N ILE A 154 15.30 2.35 7.59
CA ILE A 154 16.25 3.36 8.04
C ILE A 154 17.68 2.96 7.71
N SER A 155 18.06 1.70 7.98
CA SER A 155 19.40 1.21 7.68
C SER A 155 19.70 1.17 6.18
N GLY A 156 18.71 0.80 5.35
CA GLY A 156 18.80 0.87 3.90
C GLY A 156 19.04 2.29 3.41
N LEU A 157 18.26 3.26 3.91
CA LEU A 157 18.45 4.68 3.59
C LEU A 157 19.84 5.17 3.99
N LEU A 158 20.29 4.87 5.22
CA LEU A 158 21.61 5.25 5.71
C LEU A 158 22.74 4.64 4.88
N LEU A 159 22.55 3.44 4.35
CA LEU A 159 23.50 2.80 3.44
C LEU A 159 23.51 3.46 2.06
N CYS A 160 22.36 3.89 1.55
CA CYS A 160 22.24 4.56 0.25
C CYS A 160 22.89 5.95 0.21
N ILE A 161 22.97 6.67 1.34
CA ILE A 161 23.57 8.01 1.41
C ILE A 161 25.04 7.99 0.97
N PRO A 162 25.96 7.21 1.57
CA PRO A 162 27.35 7.17 1.16
C PRO A 162 27.57 6.57 -0.23
N LEU A 163 26.62 5.75 -0.71
CA LEU A 163 26.67 5.18 -2.06
C LEU A 163 26.24 6.18 -3.15
N GLY A 164 25.78 7.38 -2.77
CA GLY A 164 25.31 8.41 -3.69
C GLY A 164 24.00 8.06 -4.43
N MET A 165 23.23 7.10 -3.89
CA MET A 165 21.97 6.63 -4.48
C MET A 165 20.77 7.48 -4.06
N VAL A 166 20.96 8.45 -3.18
CA VAL A 166 19.88 9.32 -2.66
C VAL A 166 19.95 10.67 -3.32
N ASP A 167 18.91 11.03 -4.05
CA ASP A 167 18.75 12.38 -4.61
C ASP A 167 17.95 13.26 -3.62
N TRP A 168 18.63 14.27 -3.08
CA TRP A 168 18.06 15.25 -2.17
C TRP A 168 17.52 16.51 -2.86
N SER A 169 17.62 16.59 -4.19
CA SER A 169 17.25 17.81 -4.93
C SER A 169 15.78 18.18 -4.74
N GLY A 170 14.89 17.19 -4.75
CA GLY A 170 13.45 17.39 -4.56
C GLY A 170 13.03 17.73 -3.12
N THR A 171 13.90 17.51 -2.14
CA THR A 171 13.56 17.72 -0.72
C THR A 171 13.75 19.17 -0.28
N LYS A 172 14.65 19.93 -0.94
CA LYS A 172 14.99 21.30 -0.56
C LYS A 172 13.84 22.27 -0.70
N ASP A 173 12.97 22.06 -1.67
CA ASP A 173 11.83 22.91 -1.99
C ASP A 173 10.50 22.39 -1.40
N SER A 174 10.55 21.30 -0.65
CA SER A 174 9.35 20.69 -0.08
C SER A 174 9.02 21.32 1.28
N PRO A 175 7.78 21.76 1.54
CA PRO A 175 7.39 22.28 2.85
C PRO A 175 7.43 21.14 3.89
N ILE A 176 7.95 21.43 5.09
CA ILE A 176 8.03 20.47 6.21
C ILE A 176 6.62 20.08 6.68
N PHE A 177 5.67 21.00 6.60
CA PHE A 177 4.26 20.78 6.89
C PHE A 177 3.42 21.15 5.66
N GLY A 178 2.73 20.17 5.12
CA GLY A 178 1.80 20.37 4.02
C GLY A 178 0.44 19.74 4.36
N LEU A 179 -0.62 20.52 4.22
CA LEU A 179 -1.99 19.97 4.24
C LEU A 179 -2.35 19.58 2.81
N THR A 180 -2.83 18.36 2.66
CA THR A 180 -3.37 17.91 1.38
C THR A 180 -4.72 18.55 1.14
N HIS A 181 -4.88 19.18 -0.01
CA HIS A 181 -6.18 19.71 -0.40
C HIS A 181 -7.07 18.56 -0.88
N PRO A 182 -8.27 18.38 -0.30
CA PRO A 182 -9.22 17.41 -0.82
C PRO A 182 -9.54 17.75 -2.29
N PHE A 183 -9.67 16.73 -3.13
CA PHE A 183 -9.96 16.88 -4.56
C PHE A 183 -8.91 17.64 -5.39
N TYR A 184 -7.65 17.57 -5.01
CA TYR A 184 -6.54 18.21 -5.74
C TYR A 184 -6.50 17.84 -7.24
N PHE A 185 -6.88 16.61 -7.59
CA PHE A 185 -6.91 16.10 -8.96
C PHE A 185 -8.29 16.21 -9.65
N GLY A 186 -9.23 16.93 -9.07
CA GLY A 186 -10.59 17.10 -9.59
C GLY A 186 -11.66 16.43 -8.72
N MET A 187 -12.91 16.71 -9.06
CA MET A 187 -14.07 16.11 -8.38
C MET A 187 -14.18 14.63 -8.75
N PRO A 188 -14.62 13.76 -7.81
CA PRO A 188 -14.82 12.34 -8.08
C PRO A 188 -15.83 12.11 -9.21
N GLU A 189 -15.43 11.32 -10.19
CA GLU A 189 -16.30 10.90 -11.29
C GLU A 189 -16.75 9.46 -11.09
N PHE A 190 -18.04 9.21 -11.16
CA PHE A 190 -18.62 7.88 -10.95
C PHE A 190 -18.87 7.19 -12.29
N VAL A 191 -17.86 6.44 -12.76
CA VAL A 191 -17.96 5.62 -13.97
C VAL A 191 -18.44 4.22 -13.57
N PHE A 192 -19.57 3.77 -14.10
CA PHE A 192 -20.21 2.52 -13.70
C PHE A 192 -19.29 1.30 -13.81
N SER A 193 -18.52 1.16 -14.90
CA SER A 193 -17.57 0.06 -15.09
C SER A 193 -16.44 0.09 -14.07
N ALA A 194 -15.92 1.27 -13.73
CA ALA A 194 -14.88 1.46 -12.74
C ALA A 194 -15.38 1.13 -11.33
N VAL A 195 -16.57 1.62 -10.98
CA VAL A 195 -17.23 1.33 -9.69
C VAL A 195 -17.48 -0.18 -9.55
N PHE A 196 -18.03 -0.81 -10.59
CA PHE A 196 -18.30 -2.25 -10.59
C PHE A 196 -17.02 -3.09 -10.41
N ALA A 197 -15.96 -2.75 -11.13
CA ALA A 197 -14.67 -3.42 -10.98
C ALA A 197 -14.12 -3.31 -9.55
N MET A 198 -14.16 -2.11 -8.95
CA MET A 198 -13.73 -1.88 -7.57
C MET A 198 -14.62 -2.60 -6.55
N CYS A 199 -15.93 -2.64 -6.75
CA CYS A 199 -16.86 -3.37 -5.87
C CYS A 199 -16.62 -4.90 -5.87
N ILE A 200 -16.13 -5.47 -6.98
CA ILE A 200 -15.77 -6.90 -7.03
C ILE A 200 -14.45 -7.16 -6.28
N VAL A 201 -13.47 -6.28 -6.41
CA VAL A 201 -12.13 -6.47 -5.83
C VAL A 201 -12.11 -6.15 -4.33
N SER A 202 -12.89 -5.16 -3.90
CA SER A 202 -12.91 -4.72 -2.49
C SER A 202 -13.19 -5.84 -1.49
N PRO A 203 -14.18 -6.74 -1.68
CA PRO A 203 -14.42 -7.84 -0.75
C PRO A 203 -13.23 -8.78 -0.58
N VAL A 204 -12.48 -9.00 -1.66
CA VAL A 204 -11.29 -9.87 -1.64
C VAL A 204 -10.23 -9.31 -0.69
N SER A 205 -10.07 -8.00 -0.62
CA SER A 205 -9.13 -7.34 0.30
C SER A 205 -9.50 -7.53 1.76
N TYR A 206 -10.79 -7.58 2.09
CA TYR A 206 -11.26 -7.75 3.47
C TYR A 206 -11.26 -9.21 3.96
N THR A 207 -11.15 -10.18 3.06
CA THR A 207 -11.07 -11.60 3.45
C THR A 207 -9.69 -11.98 3.97
N HIS A 208 -8.70 -11.09 3.92
CA HIS A 208 -7.29 -11.34 4.27
C HIS A 208 -6.86 -10.66 5.57
N LEU A 209 -7.75 -9.95 6.23
CA LEU A 209 -7.59 -9.39 7.56
C LEU A 209 -8.29 -10.27 8.60
#